data_65b7b43ee0a6d60e1d0f2dd566cd4169
#
_entry.id   65b7b43ee0a6d60e1d0f2dd566cd4169
#
_cell.length_a   1.000
_cell.length_b   1.000
_cell.length_c   1.000
_cell.angle_alpha   90.00
_cell.angle_beta   90.00
_cell.angle_gamma   90.00
#
_symmetry.space_group_name_H-M   'P 1'
#
loop_
_entity.id
_entity.type
_entity.pdbx_description
1 polymer ?
#
loop_
_entity_poly.entity_id
_entity_poly.type
_entity_poly.pdbx_seq_one_letter_code
_entity_poly.pdbx_strand_id
1 'polypeptide(L)'
;TYTVWESDAAETVEVKIIKLSESAMSVAGIKDLEIAEGERVVPAAKKEHLIEFIGDSITCGYGVDDEDPLHPFSTKTEDVTRAYAYLTAQLLSCDCRMFSASGYGIISGYTADPEVKSAEQLIPLYYSSYGFSYDTFPGGKKPMDISWDFTEKQPDIIVINLGTNDDSYCQETEWKQEEYRD
;
A
#
# COMPACT_ATOMS: atom_id res chain seq x y z
N THR A 1 0.05 14.75 -20.34
CA THR A 1 -0.88 15.63 -19.58
C THR A 1 -2.28 15.04 -19.69
N TYR A 2 -3.00 15.01 -18.59
CA TYR A 2 -4.38 14.55 -18.52
C TYR A 2 -5.23 15.67 -17.96
N THR A 3 -6.38 15.96 -18.57
CA THR A 3 -7.39 16.85 -18.00
C THR A 3 -8.15 16.08 -16.92
N VAL A 4 -8.07 16.53 -15.69
CA VAL A 4 -8.72 15.87 -14.52
C VAL A 4 -10.09 16.49 -14.26
N TRP A 5 -10.25 17.77 -14.60
CA TRP A 5 -11.49 18.50 -14.45
C TRP A 5 -11.56 19.65 -15.46
N GLU A 6 -12.73 19.93 -15.98
CA GLU A 6 -13.02 21.06 -16.86
C GLU A 6 -14.45 21.55 -16.62
N SER A 7 -14.65 22.85 -16.51
CA SER A 7 -15.95 23.47 -16.30
C SER A 7 -15.98 24.85 -16.95
N ASP A 8 -17.15 25.23 -17.46
CA ASP A 8 -17.41 26.58 -18.00
C ASP A 8 -17.71 27.64 -16.91
N ALA A 9 -17.84 27.20 -15.67
CA ALA A 9 -18.13 28.05 -14.52
C ALA A 9 -17.04 27.93 -13.45
N ALA A 10 -16.77 29.04 -12.75
CA ALA A 10 -15.88 29.01 -11.58
C ALA A 10 -16.55 28.21 -10.45
N GLU A 11 -15.91 27.12 -10.05
CA GLU A 11 -16.40 26.26 -8.96
C GLU A 11 -15.23 25.65 -8.18
N THR A 12 -15.52 25.29 -6.93
CA THR A 12 -14.56 24.53 -6.10
C THR A 12 -14.85 23.05 -6.24
N VAL A 13 -13.83 22.28 -6.65
CA VAL A 13 -13.90 20.83 -6.78
C VAL A 13 -12.86 20.17 -5.91
N GLU A 14 -13.17 19.00 -5.36
CA GLU A 14 -12.21 18.14 -4.70
C GLU A 14 -11.70 17.11 -5.71
N VAL A 15 -10.38 17.09 -5.91
CA VAL A 15 -9.73 16.11 -6.77
C VAL A 15 -8.93 15.14 -5.90
N LYS A 16 -9.23 13.86 -6.05
CA LYS A 16 -8.53 12.78 -5.36
C LYS A 16 -7.83 11.89 -6.38
N ILE A 17 -6.50 11.81 -6.27
CA ILE A 17 -5.68 10.96 -7.13
C ILE A 17 -5.18 9.79 -6.29
N ILE A 18 -5.52 8.57 -6.70
CA ILE A 18 -5.17 7.34 -5.98
C ILE A 18 -4.39 6.44 -6.92
N LYS A 19 -3.22 5.95 -6.45
CA LYS A 19 -2.52 4.85 -7.09
C LYS A 19 -3.19 3.55 -6.65
N LEU A 20 -3.78 2.81 -7.57
CA LEU A 20 -4.60 1.63 -7.26
C LEU A 20 -3.75 0.40 -6.92
N SER A 21 -2.63 0.19 -7.61
CA SER A 21 -1.75 -0.96 -7.41
C SER A 21 -0.68 -0.71 -6.33
N GLU A 22 -0.13 -1.78 -5.77
CA GLU A 22 0.90 -1.71 -4.73
C GLU A 22 2.20 -1.00 -5.17
N SER A 23 2.94 -0.47 -4.20
CA SER A 23 4.21 0.22 -4.45
C SER A 23 5.34 -0.72 -4.87
N ALA A 24 5.27 -2.00 -4.48
CA ALA A 24 6.29 -2.99 -4.81
C ALA A 24 6.54 -3.08 -6.33
N MET A 25 5.48 -3.03 -7.13
CA MET A 25 5.55 -3.25 -8.59
C MET A 25 5.84 -1.97 -9.39
N SER A 26 5.49 -0.79 -8.87
CA SER A 26 5.73 0.47 -9.57
C SER A 26 5.66 1.66 -8.64
N VAL A 27 6.35 2.75 -9.02
CA VAL A 27 6.21 4.06 -8.38
C VAL A 27 5.40 5.00 -9.28
N ALA A 28 4.69 5.94 -8.66
CA ALA A 28 3.97 6.98 -9.38
C ALA A 28 4.24 8.33 -8.72
N GLY A 29 4.27 9.39 -9.52
CA GLY A 29 4.48 10.74 -9.04
C GLY A 29 3.73 11.76 -9.89
N ILE A 30 3.29 12.83 -9.27
CA ILE A 30 2.71 13.99 -9.95
C ILE A 30 3.87 14.98 -10.19
N LYS A 31 4.13 15.27 -11.46
CA LYS A 31 5.21 16.19 -11.83
C LYS A 31 4.77 17.64 -11.64
N ASP A 32 3.55 17.95 -12.06
CA ASP A 32 3.03 19.30 -12.08
C ASP A 32 1.51 19.30 -12.09
N LEU A 33 0.90 20.38 -11.59
CA LEU A 33 -0.54 20.62 -11.63
C LEU A 33 -0.75 21.97 -12.35
N GLU A 34 -1.36 21.92 -13.51
CA GLU A 34 -1.78 23.10 -14.24
C GLU A 34 -3.21 23.47 -13.85
N ILE A 35 -3.41 24.69 -13.37
CA ILE A 35 -4.72 25.24 -12.99
C ILE A 35 -4.98 26.54 -13.74
N ALA A 36 -6.25 26.94 -13.83
CA ALA A 36 -6.60 28.19 -14.49
C ALA A 36 -5.98 29.40 -13.80
N GLU A 37 -5.73 30.45 -14.58
CA GLU A 37 -5.13 31.69 -14.08
C GLU A 37 -6.01 32.34 -13.00
N GLY A 38 -5.39 32.66 -11.87
CA GLY A 38 -6.06 33.27 -10.72
C GLY A 38 -6.65 32.26 -9.73
N GLU A 39 -6.64 30.96 -10.07
CA GLU A 39 -7.10 29.88 -9.20
C GLU A 39 -5.99 29.36 -8.28
N ARG A 40 -6.34 28.57 -7.27
CA ARG A 40 -5.38 27.99 -6.34
C ARG A 40 -5.72 26.55 -5.96
N VAL A 41 -4.70 25.75 -5.75
CA VAL A 41 -4.82 24.44 -5.10
C VAL A 41 -4.76 24.61 -3.57
N VAL A 42 -5.71 24.04 -2.88
CA VAL A 42 -5.74 24.00 -1.41
C VAL A 42 -5.76 22.54 -1.00
N PRO A 43 -4.89 22.10 -0.07
CA PRO A 43 -4.98 20.74 0.45
C PRO A 43 -6.37 20.45 1.02
N ALA A 44 -6.92 19.28 0.72
CA ALA A 44 -8.16 18.83 1.35
C ALA A 44 -7.97 18.72 2.88
N ALA A 45 -9.04 18.99 3.62
CA ALA A 45 -9.00 18.89 5.08
C ALA A 45 -8.69 17.45 5.50
N LYS A 46 -7.71 17.30 6.40
CA LYS A 46 -7.44 16.00 7.03
C LYS A 46 -8.63 15.62 7.91
N LYS A 47 -8.96 14.35 7.92
CA LYS A 47 -9.98 13.81 8.82
C LYS A 47 -9.44 13.80 10.27
N GLU A 48 -10.35 13.70 11.24
CA GLU A 48 -10.00 13.72 12.66
C GLU A 48 -9.10 12.54 13.00
N HIS A 49 -9.46 11.34 12.54
CA HIS A 49 -8.76 10.10 12.84
C HIS A 49 -8.01 9.54 11.64
N LEU A 50 -6.89 8.87 11.94
CA LEU A 50 -6.05 8.15 11.00
C LEU A 50 -5.93 6.69 11.42
N ILE A 51 -6.24 5.77 10.50
CA ILE A 51 -5.98 4.34 10.66
C ILE A 51 -4.79 3.96 9.78
N GLU A 52 -3.82 3.28 10.34
CA GLU A 52 -2.73 2.66 9.59
C GLU A 52 -2.98 1.16 9.44
N PHE A 53 -2.91 0.68 8.20
CA PHE A 53 -3.03 -0.74 7.87
C PHE A 53 -1.69 -1.26 7.40
N ILE A 54 -1.19 -2.30 8.07
CA ILE A 54 0.04 -2.99 7.73
C ILE A 54 -0.35 -4.40 7.26
N GLY A 55 0.09 -4.79 6.05
CA GLY A 55 -0.38 -6.05 5.50
C GLY A 55 0.35 -6.54 4.26
N ASP A 56 -0.24 -7.55 3.66
CA ASP A 56 0.24 -8.22 2.45
C ASP A 56 -0.69 -7.98 1.24
N SER A 57 -0.77 -8.94 0.33
CA SER A 57 -1.61 -8.89 -0.87
C SER A 57 -3.10 -8.64 -0.58
N ILE A 58 -3.62 -9.12 0.55
CA ILE A 58 -5.01 -8.91 0.95
C ILE A 58 -5.26 -7.42 1.21
N THR A 59 -4.29 -6.74 1.81
CA THR A 59 -4.35 -5.29 2.07
C THR A 59 -4.10 -4.47 0.81
N CYS A 60 -3.27 -4.96 -0.12
CA CYS A 60 -3.04 -4.32 -1.43
C CYS A 60 -4.29 -4.34 -2.32
N GLY A 61 -5.23 -5.26 -2.12
CA GLY A 61 -6.35 -5.49 -3.03
C GLY A 61 -5.98 -6.38 -4.22
N TYR A 62 -5.06 -7.33 -4.00
CA TYR A 62 -4.65 -8.33 -4.99
C TYR A 62 -5.85 -9.05 -5.59
N GLY A 63 -5.96 -9.05 -6.92
CA GLY A 63 -6.97 -9.80 -7.66
C GLY A 63 -8.42 -9.40 -7.39
N VAL A 64 -8.66 -8.26 -6.72
CA VAL A 64 -10.02 -7.85 -6.32
C VAL A 64 -10.93 -7.58 -7.53
N ASP A 65 -10.35 -7.27 -8.68
CA ASP A 65 -11.04 -7.04 -9.95
C ASP A 65 -10.91 -8.24 -10.91
N ASP A 66 -10.35 -9.36 -10.45
CA ASP A 66 -10.23 -10.56 -11.27
C ASP A 66 -11.49 -11.44 -11.14
N GLU A 67 -11.99 -11.93 -12.25
CA GLU A 67 -13.16 -12.83 -12.30
C GLU A 67 -12.76 -14.30 -12.08
N ASP A 68 -11.49 -14.65 -12.29
CA ASP A 68 -10.99 -16.02 -12.16
C ASP A 68 -9.83 -16.10 -11.15
N PRO A 69 -10.01 -16.83 -10.03
CA PRO A 69 -8.96 -16.97 -9.00
C PRO A 69 -7.74 -17.77 -9.48
N LEU A 70 -7.80 -18.40 -10.64
CA LEU A 70 -6.69 -19.16 -11.23
C LEU A 70 -5.80 -18.29 -12.15
N HIS A 71 -6.20 -17.07 -12.43
CA HIS A 71 -5.34 -16.17 -13.19
C HIS A 71 -4.06 -15.83 -12.42
N PRO A 72 -2.93 -15.71 -13.12
CA PRO A 72 -1.69 -15.28 -12.49
C PRO A 72 -1.80 -13.84 -12.02
N PHE A 73 -0.97 -13.47 -11.04
CA PHE A 73 -0.88 -12.10 -10.54
C PHE A 73 -0.78 -11.06 -11.67
N SER A 74 -1.57 -10.01 -11.52
CA SER A 74 -1.51 -8.84 -12.39
C SER A 74 -1.88 -7.57 -11.62
N THR A 75 -1.08 -6.53 -11.75
CA THR A 75 -1.42 -5.20 -11.22
C THR A 75 -2.63 -4.56 -11.91
N LYS A 76 -3.12 -5.14 -13.02
CA LYS A 76 -4.32 -4.67 -13.72
C LYS A 76 -5.61 -5.03 -12.99
N THR A 77 -5.58 -6.07 -12.17
CA THR A 77 -6.72 -6.56 -11.40
C THR A 77 -6.59 -6.21 -9.92
N GLU A 78 -5.65 -5.36 -9.58
CA GLU A 78 -5.39 -4.86 -8.24
C GLU A 78 -6.04 -3.49 -8.05
N ASP A 79 -6.89 -3.35 -7.05
CA ASP A 79 -7.54 -2.10 -6.69
C ASP A 79 -7.64 -1.94 -5.17
N VAL A 80 -6.74 -1.15 -4.61
CA VAL A 80 -6.69 -0.87 -3.18
C VAL A 80 -7.97 -0.20 -2.67
N THR A 81 -8.72 0.52 -3.51
CA THR A 81 -9.96 1.19 -3.09
C THR A 81 -11.11 0.21 -2.84
N ARG A 82 -10.96 -1.03 -3.31
CA ARG A 82 -11.90 -2.14 -3.09
C ARG A 82 -11.42 -3.11 -2.03
N ALA A 83 -10.20 -2.93 -1.51
CA ALA A 83 -9.68 -3.71 -0.40
C ALA A 83 -10.33 -3.31 0.94
N TYR A 84 -10.37 -4.26 1.87
CA TYR A 84 -10.98 -4.07 3.19
C TYR A 84 -10.45 -2.85 3.93
N ALA A 85 -9.15 -2.58 3.84
CA ALA A 85 -8.47 -1.49 4.53
C ALA A 85 -9.04 -0.12 4.14
N TYR A 86 -9.08 0.15 2.83
CA TYR A 86 -9.63 1.39 2.32
C TYR A 86 -11.12 1.53 2.63
N LEU A 87 -11.90 0.47 2.39
CA LEU A 87 -13.35 0.48 2.64
C LEU A 87 -13.66 0.71 4.12
N THR A 88 -12.92 0.09 5.04
CA THR A 88 -13.06 0.31 6.48
C THR A 88 -12.80 1.77 6.85
N ALA A 89 -11.71 2.36 6.37
CA ALA A 89 -11.41 3.76 6.64
C ALA A 89 -12.50 4.71 6.09
N GLN A 90 -13.04 4.42 4.90
CA GLN A 90 -14.15 5.22 4.34
C GLN A 90 -15.42 5.09 5.19
N LEU A 91 -15.81 3.89 5.59
CA LEU A 91 -16.98 3.63 6.43
C LEU A 91 -16.88 4.33 7.80
N LEU A 92 -15.67 4.40 8.37
CA LEU A 92 -15.41 5.07 9.64
C LEU A 92 -15.14 6.57 9.49
N SER A 93 -15.16 7.11 8.27
CA SER A 93 -14.81 8.50 7.98
C SER A 93 -13.43 8.89 8.48
N CYS A 94 -12.45 7.96 8.42
CA CYS A 94 -11.07 8.16 8.82
C CYS A 94 -10.17 8.39 7.60
N ASP A 95 -9.04 9.09 7.80
CA ASP A 95 -7.92 8.98 6.89
C ASP A 95 -7.31 7.58 6.98
N CYS A 96 -6.70 7.09 5.90
CA CYS A 96 -5.99 5.82 5.93
C CYS A 96 -4.56 5.97 5.42
N ARG A 97 -3.67 5.20 6.03
CA ARG A 97 -2.31 4.94 5.58
C ARG A 97 -2.20 3.44 5.39
N MET A 98 -1.62 3.02 4.29
CA MET A 98 -1.44 1.59 4.02
C MET A 98 0.03 1.31 3.74
N PHE A 99 0.60 0.35 4.46
CA PHE A 99 1.92 -0.18 4.27
C PHE A 99 1.80 -1.68 3.99
N SER A 100 1.80 -2.05 2.73
CA SER A 100 1.52 -3.42 2.31
C SER A 100 2.29 -3.81 1.05
N ALA A 101 2.64 -5.09 0.96
CA ALA A 101 3.31 -5.67 -0.20
C ALA A 101 2.89 -7.13 -0.39
N SER A 102 2.52 -7.51 -1.61
CA SER A 102 2.13 -8.87 -1.96
C SER A 102 3.30 -9.84 -1.82
N GLY A 103 3.05 -10.97 -1.17
CA GLY A 103 4.08 -11.99 -0.91
C GLY A 103 4.94 -11.71 0.32
N TYR A 104 4.74 -10.61 1.04
CA TYR A 104 5.56 -10.24 2.21
C TYR A 104 4.96 -10.77 3.50
N GLY A 105 5.84 -11.17 4.44
CA GLY A 105 5.48 -11.66 5.77
C GLY A 105 6.19 -10.92 6.89
N ILE A 106 6.16 -11.50 8.08
CA ILE A 106 6.86 -11.03 9.29
C ILE A 106 8.23 -11.69 9.40
N ILE A 107 8.27 -13.03 9.34
CA ILE A 107 9.50 -13.84 9.45
C ILE A 107 9.93 -14.47 8.12
N SER A 108 8.96 -14.69 7.21
CA SER A 108 9.19 -15.17 5.85
C SER A 108 8.19 -14.55 4.88
N GLY A 109 8.65 -14.15 3.72
CA GLY A 109 7.76 -13.95 2.59
C GLY A 109 7.23 -15.29 2.08
N TYR A 110 6.31 -15.21 1.08
CA TYR A 110 5.80 -16.40 0.43
C TYR A 110 6.92 -17.27 -0.15
N THR A 111 6.85 -18.56 0.09
CA THR A 111 7.73 -19.57 -0.51
C THR A 111 6.93 -20.76 -1.00
N ALA A 112 7.33 -21.32 -2.14
CA ALA A 112 6.79 -22.58 -2.65
C ALA A 112 7.46 -23.80 -2.03
N ASP A 113 8.63 -23.61 -1.41
CA ASP A 113 9.40 -24.65 -0.72
C ASP A 113 9.50 -24.28 0.77
N PRO A 114 8.80 -25.00 1.66
CA PRO A 114 8.81 -24.68 3.09
C PRO A 114 10.19 -24.87 3.75
N GLU A 115 11.15 -25.52 3.09
CA GLU A 115 12.52 -25.62 3.61
C GLU A 115 13.37 -24.35 3.30
N VAL A 116 12.83 -23.42 2.47
CA VAL A 116 13.52 -22.21 2.05
C VAL A 116 12.81 -20.97 2.58
N LYS A 117 13.43 -20.28 3.54
CA LYS A 117 12.95 -19.02 4.10
C LYS A 117 13.13 -17.86 3.11
N SER A 118 12.06 -17.14 2.79
CA SER A 118 12.13 -15.91 2.00
C SER A 118 12.45 -14.70 2.91
N ALA A 119 13.75 -14.53 3.23
CA ALA A 119 14.19 -13.58 4.26
C ALA A 119 14.26 -12.11 3.81
N GLU A 120 14.10 -11.82 2.51
CA GLU A 120 14.16 -10.46 1.98
C GLU A 120 12.77 -9.83 1.80
N GLN A 121 11.73 -10.66 1.79
CA GLN A 121 10.34 -10.22 1.61
C GLN A 121 9.64 -10.09 2.97
N LEU A 122 10.18 -9.22 3.82
CA LEU A 122 9.65 -9.01 5.17
C LEU A 122 9.18 -7.56 5.34
N ILE A 123 7.96 -7.37 5.79
CA ILE A 123 7.40 -6.04 6.11
C ILE A 123 8.27 -5.27 7.09
N PRO A 124 8.78 -5.87 8.20
CA PRO A 124 9.61 -5.15 9.17
C PRO A 124 10.87 -4.52 8.59
N LEU A 125 11.47 -5.10 7.54
CA LEU A 125 12.69 -4.56 6.93
C LEU A 125 12.49 -3.19 6.27
N TYR A 126 11.27 -2.89 5.83
CA TYR A 126 10.96 -1.71 5.03
C TYR A 126 10.04 -0.72 5.73
N TYR A 127 9.49 -1.05 6.89
CA TYR A 127 8.50 -0.22 7.59
C TYR A 127 9.05 1.15 8.03
N SER A 128 10.36 1.27 8.21
CA SER A 128 11.01 2.54 8.52
C SER A 128 11.35 3.39 7.29
N SER A 129 10.85 3.01 6.12
CA SER A 129 11.05 3.72 4.86
C SER A 129 9.71 4.01 4.16
N TYR A 130 9.78 4.64 2.98
CA TYR A 130 8.60 4.84 2.12
C TYR A 130 8.04 3.54 1.52
N GLY A 131 8.63 2.40 1.85
CA GLY A 131 8.22 1.08 1.43
C GLY A 131 9.19 0.43 0.46
N PHE A 132 8.85 -0.78 0.03
CA PHE A 132 9.60 -1.53 -0.97
C PHE A 132 9.12 -1.20 -2.38
N SER A 133 10.04 -1.16 -3.35
CA SER A 133 9.70 -1.17 -4.78
C SER A 133 10.83 -1.77 -5.62
N TYR A 134 10.45 -2.55 -6.62
CA TYR A 134 11.36 -2.96 -7.70
C TYR A 134 11.68 -1.80 -8.63
N ASP A 135 10.77 -0.83 -8.75
CA ASP A 135 10.89 0.37 -9.57
C ASP A 135 11.63 1.50 -8.85
N THR A 136 11.97 2.56 -9.55
CA THR A 136 12.69 3.73 -9.02
C THR A 136 11.99 5.03 -9.37
N PHE A 137 12.12 6.03 -8.49
CA PHE A 137 11.79 7.40 -8.82
C PHE A 137 12.73 7.97 -9.89
N PRO A 138 12.34 9.03 -10.62
CA PRO A 138 13.27 9.78 -11.46
C PRO A 138 14.53 10.15 -10.68
N GLY A 139 15.70 9.84 -11.24
CA GLY A 139 16.99 9.99 -10.55
C GLY A 139 17.51 8.73 -9.87
N GLY A 140 16.81 7.60 -9.99
CA GLY A 140 17.26 6.27 -9.57
C GLY A 140 17.10 5.94 -8.09
N LYS A 141 16.53 6.83 -7.29
CA LYS A 141 16.26 6.61 -5.87
C LYS A 141 15.06 5.68 -5.69
N LYS A 142 15.16 4.70 -4.83
CA LYS A 142 14.06 3.78 -4.51
C LYS A 142 13.29 4.26 -3.27
N PRO A 143 12.01 3.89 -3.11
CA PRO A 143 11.25 4.17 -1.89
C PRO A 143 11.96 3.69 -0.62
N MET A 144 12.59 2.52 -0.64
CA MET A 144 13.34 1.98 0.50
C MET A 144 14.57 2.78 0.91
N ASP A 145 15.10 3.65 0.03
CA ASP A 145 16.23 4.54 0.31
C ASP A 145 15.79 5.84 1.02
N ILE A 146 14.49 6.03 1.21
CA ILE A 146 13.90 7.23 1.81
C ILE A 146 13.32 6.84 3.17
N SER A 147 13.91 7.37 4.25
CA SER A 147 13.40 7.15 5.60
C SER A 147 12.01 7.74 5.78
N TRP A 148 11.13 7.02 6.45
CA TRP A 148 9.83 7.50 6.85
C TRP A 148 9.97 8.45 8.06
N ASP A 149 9.25 9.56 8.04
CA ASP A 149 9.20 10.49 9.17
C ASP A 149 8.05 10.14 10.12
N PHE A 150 8.35 9.40 11.17
CA PHE A 150 7.40 9.03 12.21
C PHE A 150 6.93 10.21 13.07
N THR A 151 7.48 11.42 12.90
CA THR A 151 7.00 12.62 13.60
C THR A 151 5.79 13.27 12.92
N GLU A 152 5.45 12.85 11.69
CA GLU A 152 4.19 13.21 11.05
C GLU A 152 2.99 12.69 11.87
N LYS A 153 1.77 12.99 11.38
CA LYS A 153 0.54 12.55 12.09
C LYS A 153 0.63 11.05 12.46
N GLN A 154 0.65 10.79 13.77
CA GLN A 154 0.59 9.43 14.30
C GLN A 154 -0.77 8.82 14.02
N PRO A 155 -0.87 7.52 13.70
CA PRO A 155 -2.14 6.83 13.58
C PRO A 155 -2.81 6.69 14.96
N ASP A 156 -4.13 6.84 14.99
CA ASP A 156 -4.93 6.57 16.19
C ASP A 156 -5.14 5.07 16.37
N ILE A 157 -5.16 4.32 15.27
CA ILE A 157 -5.32 2.86 15.25
C ILE A 157 -4.33 2.26 14.26
N ILE A 158 -3.68 1.17 14.65
CA ILE A 158 -2.86 0.33 13.76
C ILE A 158 -3.56 -1.03 13.62
N VAL A 159 -3.77 -1.45 12.40
CA VAL A 159 -4.31 -2.76 12.04
C VAL A 159 -3.22 -3.55 11.31
N ILE A 160 -2.84 -4.70 11.86
CA ILE A 160 -1.84 -5.60 11.25
C ILE A 160 -2.58 -6.84 10.74
N ASN A 161 -2.47 -7.10 9.44
CA ASN A 161 -3.02 -8.28 8.78
C ASN A 161 -1.90 -8.96 7.98
N LEU A 162 -1.13 -9.80 8.66
CA LEU A 162 0.00 -10.56 8.14
C LEU A 162 -0.08 -12.01 8.63
N GLY A 163 0.74 -12.88 8.07
CA GLY A 163 0.84 -14.27 8.47
C GLY A 163 0.54 -15.27 7.34
N THR A 164 -0.26 -14.85 6.36
CA THR A 164 -0.60 -15.72 5.21
C THR A 164 0.65 -16.19 4.45
N ASN A 165 1.62 -15.30 4.25
CA ASN A 165 2.85 -15.64 3.57
C ASN A 165 3.82 -16.40 4.48
N ASP A 166 3.87 -16.05 5.77
CA ASP A 166 4.65 -16.77 6.78
C ASP A 166 4.20 -18.24 6.89
N ASP A 167 2.89 -18.50 6.78
CA ASP A 167 2.33 -19.86 6.83
C ASP A 167 2.91 -20.77 5.75
N SER A 168 3.22 -20.23 4.56
CA SER A 168 3.85 -21.00 3.48
C SER A 168 5.23 -21.58 3.88
N TYR A 169 5.95 -20.89 4.77
CA TYR A 169 7.21 -21.35 5.36
C TYR A 169 7.00 -22.15 6.62
N CYS A 170 6.12 -21.71 7.52
CA CYS A 170 5.88 -22.35 8.82
C CYS A 170 5.22 -23.72 8.67
N GLN A 171 4.20 -23.81 7.80
CA GLN A 171 3.38 -25.00 7.61
C GLN A 171 3.11 -25.76 8.93
N GLU A 172 3.35 -27.07 8.97
CA GLU A 172 3.13 -27.90 10.16
C GLU A 172 4.38 -28.05 11.06
N THR A 173 5.42 -27.24 10.83
CA THR A 173 6.69 -27.36 11.57
C THR A 173 6.64 -26.54 12.86
N GLU A 174 6.57 -27.20 14.01
CA GLU A 174 6.36 -26.58 15.32
C GLU A 174 7.40 -25.48 15.65
N TRP A 175 8.68 -25.71 15.44
CA TRP A 175 9.71 -24.73 15.75
C TRP A 175 9.64 -23.47 14.87
N LYS A 176 9.18 -23.58 13.61
CA LYS A 176 8.96 -22.43 12.73
C LYS A 176 7.74 -21.62 13.18
N GLN A 177 6.71 -22.31 13.70
CA GLN A 177 5.54 -21.65 14.28
C GLN A 177 5.89 -20.94 15.60
N GLU A 178 6.85 -21.47 16.37
CA GLU A 178 7.38 -20.78 17.55
C GLU A 178 8.14 -19.50 17.15
N GLU A 179 9.00 -19.57 16.13
CA GLU A 179 9.67 -18.37 15.59
C GLU A 179 8.69 -17.26 15.19
N TYR A 180 7.53 -17.63 14.66
CA TYR A 180 6.50 -16.68 14.27
C TYR A 180 5.77 -16.05 15.48
N ARG A 181 5.69 -16.76 16.61
CA ARG A 181 5.00 -16.27 17.82
C ARG A 181 5.85 -15.33 18.66
N ASP A 182 7.17 -15.45 18.62
CA ASP A 182 8.13 -14.66 19.38
C ASP A 182 8.42 -13.31 18.72
#